data_58d5fb1897875587a7d759914c483983
#
_entry.id   58d5fb1897875587a7d759914c483983
#
_cell.length_a   1.000
_cell.length_b   1.000
_cell.length_c   1.000
_cell.angle_alpha   90.00
_cell.angle_beta   90.00
_cell.angle_gamma   90.00
#
_symmetry.space_group_name_H-M   'P 1'
#
loop_
_entity.id
_entity.type
_entity.pdbx_description
1 polymer ?
#
loop_
_entity_poly.entity_id
_entity_poly.type
_entity_poly.pdbx_seq_one_letter_code
_entity_poly.pdbx_strand_id
1 'polypeptide(L)'
;MLPNIQRTLAMTARAACVTIVAFFSTPGHAAEVHVLSAAAMQSVFKDIRDEFQRTTGYRLVPHYGTIGAVNEWTMGGEEADLIISSSQSMPSLVYRGKIQAGSQTAICQTSIGVVVAAGIELNLNSVEELRRALLAAKAIVYADPARGGAAGIHVARVIEQLGLTEQLRPKLRLAAGGDITEVTLSLGPTALGITQISEIADKPLAQLAGPLPEELQNYTVFVAGVPADAPQSEGATALLKFLRSPKAIAVIRAKGMEDFGSDGGSE
;
A
#
# COMPACT_ATOMS: atom_id res chain seq x y z
N MET A 1 59.22 87.46 -5.99
CA MET A 1 59.26 86.24 -6.86
C MET A 1 58.63 85.12 -6.11
N LEU A 2 57.44 84.76 -6.47
CA LEU A 2 56.66 83.72 -5.82
C LEU A 2 56.67 82.44 -6.69
N PRO A 3 56.83 81.22 -6.10
CA PRO A 3 56.50 80.03 -6.84
C PRO A 3 55.16 79.49 -6.42
N ASN A 4 54.50 79.01 -7.45
CA ASN A 4 53.19 78.40 -7.53
C ASN A 4 53.07 77.09 -6.72
N ILE A 5 52.03 76.96 -5.93
CA ILE A 5 51.65 75.71 -5.28
C ILE A 5 50.48 75.10 -6.03
N GLN A 6 50.71 74.04 -6.80
CA GLN A 6 49.66 73.18 -7.34
C GLN A 6 49.22 72.16 -6.30
N ARG A 7 47.93 72.23 -5.91
CA ARG A 7 47.27 71.23 -5.10
C ARG A 7 46.76 70.08 -5.98
N THR A 8 47.32 68.93 -5.86
CA THR A 8 46.87 67.73 -6.47
C THR A 8 45.76 67.06 -5.57
N LEU A 9 44.56 67.06 -6.02
CA LEU A 9 43.46 66.30 -5.39
C LEU A 9 43.60 64.80 -5.78
N ALA A 10 43.91 63.96 -4.84
CA ALA A 10 43.82 62.51 -5.03
C ALA A 10 42.40 62.06 -4.71
N MET A 11 41.64 61.68 -5.75
CA MET A 11 40.37 60.97 -5.61
C MET A 11 40.62 59.47 -5.33
N THR A 12 40.39 59.04 -4.09
CA THR A 12 40.38 57.62 -3.73
C THR A 12 39.04 57.03 -4.12
N ALA A 13 38.99 56.27 -5.22
CA ALA A 13 37.86 55.41 -5.58
C ALA A 13 37.84 54.19 -4.67
N ARG A 14 36.85 54.08 -3.76
CA ARG A 14 36.54 52.87 -3.05
C ARG A 14 35.72 51.93 -3.95
N ALA A 15 36.35 50.90 -4.48
CA ALA A 15 35.68 49.82 -5.16
C ALA A 15 34.95 48.94 -4.09
N ALA A 16 33.62 49.02 -4.08
CA ALA A 16 32.80 48.11 -3.29
C ALA A 16 32.71 46.74 -4.02
N CYS A 17 33.47 45.75 -3.52
CA CYS A 17 33.35 44.39 -3.99
C CYS A 17 32.05 43.80 -3.44
N VAL A 18 30.97 43.72 -4.27
CA VAL A 18 29.78 42.99 -3.93
C VAL A 18 30.04 41.51 -4.20
N THR A 19 30.28 40.76 -3.14
CA THR A 19 30.40 39.30 -3.20
C THR A 19 29.03 38.71 -3.34
N ILE A 20 28.64 38.34 -4.58
CA ILE A 20 27.43 37.53 -4.83
C ILE A 20 27.70 36.13 -4.34
N VAL A 21 27.20 35.79 -3.14
CA VAL A 21 27.15 34.42 -2.67
C VAL A 21 26.03 33.70 -3.48
N ALA A 22 26.43 33.04 -4.55
CA ALA A 22 25.54 32.12 -5.26
C ALA A 22 25.31 30.92 -4.34
N PHE A 23 24.13 30.85 -3.73
CA PHE A 23 23.63 29.62 -3.11
C PHE A 23 23.43 28.59 -4.22
N PHE A 24 24.44 27.78 -4.47
CA PHE A 24 24.28 26.52 -5.18
C PHE A 24 23.43 25.62 -4.28
N SER A 25 22.10 25.61 -4.50
CA SER A 25 21.25 24.55 -3.98
C SER A 25 21.73 23.26 -4.64
N THR A 26 22.52 22.47 -3.94
CA THR A 26 22.74 21.08 -4.31
C THR A 26 21.36 20.44 -4.44
N PRO A 27 21.06 19.70 -5.52
CA PRO A 27 19.84 18.92 -5.57
C PRO A 27 19.93 17.92 -4.42
N GLY A 28 19.31 18.27 -3.29
CA GLY A 28 19.16 17.38 -2.16
C GLY A 28 18.39 16.15 -2.66
N HIS A 29 18.92 14.96 -2.43
CA HIS A 29 18.13 13.76 -2.63
C HIS A 29 16.85 13.93 -1.81
N ALA A 30 15.70 13.70 -2.46
CA ALA A 30 14.42 13.71 -1.75
C ALA A 30 14.53 12.75 -0.55
N ALA A 31 14.21 13.21 0.66
CA ALA A 31 14.20 12.34 1.82
C ALA A 31 13.21 11.18 1.58
N GLU A 32 13.61 9.99 2.01
CA GLU A 32 12.83 8.77 1.77
C GLU A 32 11.87 8.51 2.92
N VAL A 33 10.70 7.98 2.58
CA VAL A 33 9.73 7.46 3.55
C VAL A 33 9.60 5.97 3.31
N HIS A 34 10.17 5.18 4.21
CA HIS A 34 10.14 3.73 4.16
C HIS A 34 8.84 3.22 4.78
N VAL A 35 8.15 2.36 4.06
CA VAL A 35 6.84 1.84 4.48
C VAL A 35 6.82 0.33 4.42
N LEU A 36 6.60 -0.35 5.55
CA LEU A 36 6.24 -1.75 5.54
C LEU A 36 4.72 -1.86 5.34
N SER A 37 4.28 -2.44 4.24
CA SER A 37 2.88 -2.34 3.82
C SER A 37 2.30 -3.68 3.40
N ALA A 38 1.03 -3.89 3.76
CA ALA A 38 0.24 -4.96 3.18
C ALA A 38 0.23 -4.84 1.64
N ALA A 39 0.40 -5.97 0.94
CA ALA A 39 0.49 -6.04 -0.52
C ALA A 39 -0.74 -5.44 -1.23
N ALA A 40 -1.90 -5.48 -0.60
CA ALA A 40 -3.13 -4.88 -1.11
C ALA A 40 -3.03 -3.37 -1.39
N MET A 41 -2.08 -2.65 -0.74
CA MET A 41 -1.84 -1.23 -0.97
C MET A 41 -0.92 -0.96 -2.17
N GLN A 42 -0.34 -1.97 -2.80
CA GLN A 42 0.67 -1.81 -3.85
C GLN A 42 0.15 -1.02 -5.06
N SER A 43 -1.06 -1.34 -5.52
CA SER A 43 -1.68 -0.64 -6.66
C SER A 43 -1.97 0.83 -6.36
N VAL A 44 -2.37 1.15 -5.12
CA VAL A 44 -2.59 2.52 -4.65
C VAL A 44 -1.27 3.28 -4.64
N PHE A 45 -0.24 2.73 -3.99
CA PHE A 45 1.07 3.39 -3.87
C PHE A 45 1.75 3.62 -5.22
N LYS A 46 1.59 2.68 -6.16
CA LYS A 46 2.07 2.85 -7.54
C LYS A 46 1.55 4.13 -8.18
N ASP A 47 0.26 4.44 -7.99
CA ASP A 47 -0.39 5.56 -8.67
C ASP A 47 -0.26 6.88 -7.91
N ILE A 48 -0.02 6.85 -6.59
CA ILE A 48 0.11 8.08 -5.80
C ILE A 48 1.54 8.56 -5.60
N ARG A 49 2.56 7.71 -5.78
CA ARG A 49 3.95 8.00 -5.37
C ARG A 49 4.53 9.26 -6.00
N ASP A 50 4.30 9.48 -7.30
CA ASP A 50 4.87 10.62 -8.02
C ASP A 50 4.22 11.94 -7.56
N GLU A 51 2.91 11.90 -7.31
CA GLU A 51 2.19 13.06 -6.78
C GLU A 51 2.54 13.32 -5.31
N PHE A 52 2.70 12.28 -4.50
CA PHE A 52 3.19 12.39 -3.13
C PHE A 52 4.57 13.08 -3.11
N GLN A 53 5.50 12.59 -3.93
CA GLN A 53 6.83 13.20 -4.03
C GLN A 53 6.77 14.66 -4.49
N ARG A 54 5.95 14.97 -5.51
CA ARG A 54 5.79 16.32 -6.04
C ARG A 54 5.23 17.30 -5.01
N THR A 55 4.31 16.85 -4.16
CA THR A 55 3.60 17.71 -3.20
C THR A 55 4.31 17.84 -1.87
N THR A 56 5.07 16.83 -1.47
CA THR A 56 5.70 16.79 -0.13
C THR A 56 7.21 16.88 -0.16
N GLY A 57 7.85 16.60 -1.32
CA GLY A 57 9.29 16.48 -1.44
C GLY A 57 9.86 15.14 -0.96
N TYR A 58 9.05 14.26 -0.38
CA TYR A 58 9.49 12.93 0.09
C TYR A 58 9.34 11.88 -1.01
N ARG A 59 10.30 10.96 -1.09
CA ARG A 59 10.23 9.77 -1.97
C ARG A 59 9.67 8.57 -1.19
N LEU A 60 8.62 7.96 -1.72
CA LEU A 60 8.00 6.78 -1.12
C LEU A 60 8.80 5.51 -1.45
N VAL A 61 9.19 4.74 -0.43
CA VAL A 61 9.94 3.48 -0.54
C VAL A 61 9.18 2.36 0.19
N PRO A 62 8.21 1.72 -0.48
CA PRO A 62 7.42 0.68 0.15
C PRO A 62 8.07 -0.71 0.01
N HIS A 63 7.98 -1.50 1.08
CA HIS A 63 8.24 -2.92 1.11
C HIS A 63 6.93 -3.67 1.35
N TYR A 64 6.54 -4.56 0.44
CA TYR A 64 5.23 -5.20 0.44
C TYR A 64 5.27 -6.64 0.88
N GLY A 65 4.29 -7.06 1.68
CA GLY A 65 4.11 -8.43 2.09
C GLY A 65 2.69 -8.77 2.53
N THR A 66 2.47 -10.01 2.95
CA THR A 66 1.24 -10.36 3.67
C THR A 66 1.17 -9.60 4.98
N ILE A 67 -0.01 -9.48 5.58
CA ILE A 67 -0.18 -8.88 6.92
C ILE A 67 0.73 -9.60 7.93
N GLY A 68 0.83 -10.94 7.85
CA GLY A 68 1.74 -11.72 8.69
C GLY A 68 3.19 -11.30 8.51
N ALA A 69 3.68 -11.20 7.27
CA ALA A 69 5.05 -10.77 6.98
C ALA A 69 5.33 -9.34 7.49
N VAL A 70 4.41 -8.40 7.25
CA VAL A 70 4.53 -7.02 7.76
C VAL A 70 4.65 -7.02 9.30
N ASN A 71 3.84 -7.84 9.98
CA ASN A 71 3.91 -7.96 11.43
C ASN A 71 5.24 -8.58 11.90
N GLU A 72 5.74 -9.60 11.21
CA GLU A 72 7.04 -10.23 11.50
C GLU A 72 8.19 -9.23 11.33
N TRP A 73 8.24 -8.49 10.22
CA TRP A 73 9.25 -7.45 9.98
C TRP A 73 9.21 -6.36 11.06
N THR A 74 8.01 -5.87 11.38
CA THR A 74 7.82 -4.87 12.44
C THR A 74 8.28 -5.40 13.80
N MET A 75 7.94 -6.64 14.13
CA MET A 75 8.39 -7.28 15.37
C MET A 75 9.90 -7.52 15.39
N GLY A 76 10.49 -7.85 14.25
CA GLY A 76 11.93 -8.02 14.06
C GLY A 76 12.71 -6.70 14.12
N GLY A 77 12.03 -5.56 14.08
CA GLY A 77 12.68 -4.22 14.12
C GLY A 77 13.22 -3.80 12.76
N GLU A 78 12.62 -4.26 11.65
CA GLU A 78 12.94 -3.73 10.33
C GLU A 78 12.61 -2.24 10.30
N GLU A 79 13.57 -1.43 9.85
CA GLU A 79 13.46 0.01 9.85
C GLU A 79 12.36 0.50 8.90
N ALA A 80 11.46 1.32 9.41
CA ALA A 80 10.40 1.95 8.63
C ALA A 80 9.90 3.23 9.30
N ASP A 81 9.29 4.09 8.51
CA ASP A 81 8.66 5.34 8.96
C ASP A 81 7.16 5.17 9.16
N LEU A 82 6.55 4.23 8.42
CA LEU A 82 5.14 3.91 8.50
C LEU A 82 4.91 2.41 8.33
N ILE A 83 4.00 1.88 9.14
CA ILE A 83 3.52 0.50 9.01
C ILE A 83 2.07 0.53 8.55
N ILE A 84 1.72 -0.25 7.53
CA ILE A 84 0.33 -0.47 7.12
C ILE A 84 -0.01 -1.94 7.24
N SER A 85 -0.83 -2.26 8.23
CA SER A 85 -1.28 -3.60 8.55
C SER A 85 -2.81 -3.63 8.72
N SER A 86 -3.38 -4.72 9.20
CA SER A 86 -4.82 -4.80 9.44
C SER A 86 -5.23 -4.20 10.79
N SER A 87 -6.49 -3.77 10.88
CA SER A 87 -7.11 -3.36 12.16
C SER A 87 -7.07 -4.45 13.23
N GLN A 88 -7.05 -5.72 12.83
CA GLN A 88 -6.95 -6.86 13.74
C GLN A 88 -5.53 -7.04 14.31
N SER A 89 -4.50 -6.73 13.52
CA SER A 89 -3.10 -6.90 13.93
C SER A 89 -2.52 -5.69 14.63
N MET A 90 -2.93 -4.49 14.25
CA MET A 90 -2.37 -3.23 14.74
C MET A 90 -2.38 -3.09 16.28
N PRO A 91 -3.46 -3.47 17.01
CA PRO A 91 -3.47 -3.39 18.47
C PRO A 91 -2.34 -4.20 19.14
N SER A 92 -1.99 -5.37 18.58
CA SER A 92 -0.87 -6.18 19.10
C SER A 92 0.47 -5.49 18.92
N LEU A 93 0.69 -4.82 17.78
CA LEU A 93 1.93 -4.07 17.52
C LEU A 93 2.06 -2.88 18.47
N VAL A 94 0.95 -2.18 18.75
CA VAL A 94 0.90 -1.09 19.74
C VAL A 94 1.19 -1.61 21.15
N TYR A 95 0.52 -2.68 21.58
CA TYR A 95 0.72 -3.28 22.89
C TYR A 95 2.17 -3.71 23.13
N ARG A 96 2.85 -4.18 22.08
CA ARG A 96 4.27 -4.55 22.12
C ARG A 96 5.23 -3.36 21.99
N GLY A 97 4.74 -2.13 21.97
CA GLY A 97 5.55 -0.92 21.89
C GLY A 97 6.25 -0.70 20.54
N LYS A 98 5.80 -1.39 19.48
CA LYS A 98 6.37 -1.23 18.14
C LYS A 98 5.78 -0.04 17.39
N ILE A 99 4.56 0.35 17.71
CA ILE A 99 3.83 1.47 17.13
C ILE A 99 3.53 2.48 18.22
N GLN A 100 3.71 3.76 17.93
CA GLN A 100 3.38 4.87 18.83
C GLN A 100 1.89 4.86 19.14
N ALA A 101 1.54 4.88 20.43
CA ALA A 101 0.16 4.93 20.87
C ALA A 101 -0.51 6.22 20.34
N GLY A 102 -1.71 6.10 19.77
CA GLY A 102 -2.46 7.22 19.21
C GLY A 102 -2.06 7.64 17.78
N SER A 103 -1.04 7.00 17.18
CA SER A 103 -0.67 7.27 15.78
C SER A 103 -1.50 6.47 14.77
N GLN A 104 -2.33 5.54 15.24
CA GLN A 104 -3.09 4.65 14.36
C GLN A 104 -4.18 5.41 13.60
N THR A 105 -4.22 5.20 12.30
CA THR A 105 -5.20 5.82 11.40
C THR A 105 -5.75 4.78 10.43
N ALA A 106 -7.05 4.56 10.42
CA ALA A 106 -7.72 3.76 9.40
C ALA A 106 -7.62 4.48 8.05
N ILE A 107 -7.17 3.76 7.02
CA ILE A 107 -6.95 4.31 5.68
C ILE A 107 -8.07 3.92 4.74
N CYS A 108 -8.34 2.62 4.62
CA CYS A 108 -9.33 2.07 3.71
C CYS A 108 -9.65 0.63 4.09
N GLN A 109 -10.64 0.07 3.41
CA GLN A 109 -10.91 -1.37 3.47
C GLN A 109 -11.06 -1.96 2.08
N THR A 110 -10.87 -3.27 1.96
CA THR A 110 -11.10 -4.03 0.73
C THR A 110 -11.78 -5.33 1.05
N SER A 111 -12.62 -5.77 0.12
CA SER A 111 -13.28 -7.08 0.15
C SER A 111 -12.47 -8.13 -0.63
N ILE A 112 -12.92 -9.37 -0.60
CA ILE A 112 -12.33 -10.49 -1.33
C ILE A 112 -13.12 -10.71 -2.61
N GLY A 113 -12.40 -10.93 -3.71
CA GLY A 113 -12.98 -11.22 -5.01
C GLY A 113 -12.32 -12.41 -5.71
N VAL A 114 -12.98 -12.84 -6.77
CA VAL A 114 -12.50 -13.91 -7.64
C VAL A 114 -11.90 -13.30 -8.89
N VAL A 115 -10.63 -13.62 -9.17
CA VAL A 115 -9.93 -13.20 -10.39
C VAL A 115 -9.89 -14.34 -11.38
N VAL A 116 -10.09 -13.99 -12.65
CA VAL A 116 -10.03 -14.87 -13.81
C VAL A 116 -9.22 -14.23 -14.93
N ALA A 117 -8.88 -14.99 -15.95
CA ALA A 117 -8.33 -14.41 -17.18
C ALA A 117 -9.38 -13.51 -17.85
N ALA A 118 -8.91 -12.43 -18.50
CA ALA A 118 -9.79 -11.49 -19.19
C ALA A 118 -10.68 -12.21 -20.22
N GLY A 119 -11.95 -11.81 -20.28
CA GLY A 119 -12.97 -12.41 -21.17
C GLY A 119 -13.65 -13.66 -20.61
N ILE A 120 -13.33 -14.09 -19.39
CA ILE A 120 -14.04 -15.19 -18.71
C ILE A 120 -15.15 -14.60 -17.85
N GLU A 121 -16.37 -14.97 -18.11
CA GLU A 121 -17.54 -14.56 -17.34
C GLU A 121 -17.95 -15.66 -16.36
N LEU A 122 -18.15 -15.28 -15.10
CA LEU A 122 -18.68 -16.14 -14.05
C LEU A 122 -19.82 -15.42 -13.34
N ASN A 123 -20.84 -16.18 -12.97
CA ASN A 123 -21.85 -15.69 -12.05
C ASN A 123 -21.49 -16.13 -10.63
N LEU A 124 -21.36 -15.18 -9.71
CA LEU A 124 -20.95 -15.38 -8.31
C LEU A 124 -21.94 -14.74 -7.32
N ASN A 125 -23.18 -14.47 -7.76
CA ASN A 125 -24.19 -13.75 -6.97
C ASN A 125 -24.77 -14.57 -5.80
N SER A 126 -24.40 -15.83 -5.67
CA SER A 126 -24.85 -16.71 -4.58
C SER A 126 -23.76 -17.70 -4.17
N VAL A 127 -23.89 -18.21 -2.95
CA VAL A 127 -23.01 -19.26 -2.40
C VAL A 127 -22.99 -20.50 -3.32
N GLU A 128 -24.13 -20.88 -3.90
CA GLU A 128 -24.23 -22.03 -4.78
C GLU A 128 -23.52 -21.79 -6.13
N GLU A 129 -23.55 -20.58 -6.64
CA GLU A 129 -22.82 -20.22 -7.87
C GLU A 129 -21.33 -20.21 -7.65
N LEU A 130 -20.84 -19.67 -6.52
CA LEU A 130 -19.44 -19.78 -6.12
C LEU A 130 -19.03 -21.26 -5.98
N ARG A 131 -19.84 -22.06 -5.32
CA ARG A 131 -19.60 -23.50 -5.15
C ARG A 131 -19.43 -24.20 -6.50
N ARG A 132 -20.30 -23.93 -7.46
CA ARG A 132 -20.22 -24.49 -8.82
C ARG A 132 -18.95 -24.03 -9.54
N ALA A 133 -18.59 -22.75 -9.45
CA ALA A 133 -17.38 -22.20 -10.04
C ALA A 133 -16.12 -22.87 -9.47
N LEU A 134 -16.03 -23.03 -8.15
CA LEU A 134 -14.92 -23.71 -7.48
C LEU A 134 -14.79 -25.18 -7.92
N LEU A 135 -15.91 -25.89 -8.03
CA LEU A 135 -15.91 -27.29 -8.47
C LEU A 135 -15.53 -27.44 -9.95
N ALA A 136 -15.91 -26.50 -10.81
CA ALA A 136 -15.61 -26.51 -12.24
C ALA A 136 -14.15 -26.09 -12.55
N ALA A 137 -13.53 -25.29 -11.70
CA ALA A 137 -12.16 -24.81 -11.88
C ALA A 137 -11.14 -25.95 -11.96
N LYS A 138 -10.11 -25.81 -12.81
CA LYS A 138 -8.97 -26.75 -12.88
C LYS A 138 -7.91 -26.46 -11.82
N ALA A 139 -7.78 -25.20 -11.41
CA ALA A 139 -6.92 -24.76 -10.33
C ALA A 139 -7.58 -23.63 -9.57
N ILE A 140 -7.32 -23.55 -8.26
CA ILE A 140 -7.79 -22.48 -7.37
C ILE A 140 -6.56 -21.95 -6.65
N VAL A 141 -6.24 -20.67 -6.88
CA VAL A 141 -5.07 -20.00 -6.34
C VAL A 141 -5.50 -19.06 -5.23
N TYR A 142 -4.85 -19.13 -4.08
CA TYR A 142 -5.01 -18.15 -3.00
C TYR A 142 -3.76 -18.10 -2.13
N ALA A 143 -3.62 -17.05 -1.33
CA ALA A 143 -2.46 -16.88 -0.47
C ALA A 143 -2.36 -18.00 0.56
N ASP A 144 -1.14 -18.52 0.81
CA ASP A 144 -0.90 -19.54 1.82
C ASP A 144 -1.32 -19.01 3.20
N PRO A 145 -2.31 -19.64 3.87
CA PRO A 145 -2.76 -19.23 5.20
C PRO A 145 -1.63 -19.23 6.25
N ALA A 146 -0.64 -20.13 6.11
CA ALA A 146 0.48 -20.22 7.03
C ALA A 146 1.39 -18.97 6.99
N ARG A 147 1.31 -18.16 5.93
CA ARG A 147 2.04 -16.90 5.78
C ARG A 147 1.29 -15.68 6.34
N GLY A 148 0.16 -15.88 7.03
CA GLY A 148 -0.60 -14.83 7.69
C GLY A 148 -1.30 -13.83 6.74
N GLY A 149 -1.57 -14.23 5.50
CA GLY A 149 -2.37 -13.44 4.55
C GLY A 149 -3.85 -13.45 4.94
N ALA A 150 -4.46 -12.29 5.21
CA ALA A 150 -5.84 -12.21 5.66
C ALA A 150 -6.81 -12.87 4.68
N ALA A 151 -6.68 -12.60 3.37
CA ALA A 151 -7.50 -13.22 2.34
C ALA A 151 -7.31 -14.75 2.30
N GLY A 152 -6.06 -15.23 2.37
CA GLY A 152 -5.76 -16.66 2.33
C GLY A 152 -6.36 -17.42 3.50
N ILE A 153 -6.25 -16.89 4.73
CA ILE A 153 -6.87 -17.45 5.92
C ILE A 153 -8.39 -17.53 5.76
N HIS A 154 -8.99 -16.46 5.23
CA HIS A 154 -10.44 -16.44 5.05
C HIS A 154 -10.90 -17.42 3.95
N VAL A 155 -10.21 -17.46 2.80
CA VAL A 155 -10.53 -18.39 1.70
C VAL A 155 -10.47 -19.86 2.17
N ALA A 156 -9.46 -20.23 2.98
CA ALA A 156 -9.38 -21.57 3.55
C ALA A 156 -10.61 -21.90 4.41
N ARG A 157 -11.07 -20.94 5.23
CA ARG A 157 -12.31 -21.10 6.03
C ARG A 157 -13.55 -21.20 5.15
N VAL A 158 -13.66 -20.42 4.09
CA VAL A 158 -14.77 -20.50 3.13
C VAL A 158 -14.83 -21.89 2.48
N ILE A 159 -13.69 -22.43 2.04
CA ILE A 159 -13.62 -23.77 1.45
C ILE A 159 -14.06 -24.84 2.47
N GLU A 160 -13.63 -24.72 3.73
CA GLU A 160 -14.04 -25.60 4.82
C GLU A 160 -15.55 -25.48 5.12
N GLN A 161 -16.07 -24.25 5.24
CA GLN A 161 -17.47 -23.95 5.50
C GLN A 161 -18.40 -24.50 4.39
N LEU A 162 -17.94 -24.47 3.14
CA LEU A 162 -18.64 -25.07 2.01
C LEU A 162 -18.55 -26.60 1.99
N GLY A 163 -17.75 -27.22 2.87
CA GLY A 163 -17.52 -28.69 2.88
C GLY A 163 -16.77 -29.19 1.66
N LEU A 164 -15.92 -28.33 1.02
CA LEU A 164 -15.25 -28.64 -0.23
C LEU A 164 -13.76 -29.00 -0.06
N THR A 165 -13.23 -29.03 1.16
CA THR A 165 -11.80 -29.21 1.44
C THR A 165 -11.21 -30.42 0.70
N GLU A 166 -11.81 -31.59 0.84
CA GLU A 166 -11.27 -32.81 0.22
C GLU A 166 -11.41 -32.78 -1.32
N GLN A 167 -12.53 -32.29 -1.83
CA GLN A 167 -12.81 -32.25 -3.27
C GLN A 167 -11.91 -31.26 -4.01
N LEU A 168 -11.55 -30.14 -3.37
CA LEU A 168 -10.73 -29.10 -3.95
C LEU A 168 -9.22 -29.32 -3.71
N ARG A 169 -8.80 -30.11 -2.73
CA ARG A 169 -7.40 -30.34 -2.37
C ARG A 169 -6.47 -30.54 -3.57
N PRO A 170 -6.79 -31.39 -4.57
CA PRO A 170 -5.92 -31.60 -5.73
C PRO A 170 -5.73 -30.36 -6.61
N LYS A 171 -6.68 -29.43 -6.56
CA LYS A 171 -6.76 -28.22 -7.38
C LYS A 171 -6.17 -26.99 -6.67
N LEU A 172 -5.99 -27.03 -5.36
CA LEU A 172 -5.50 -25.86 -4.60
C LEU A 172 -4.05 -25.59 -4.94
N ARG A 173 -3.73 -24.31 -5.13
CA ARG A 173 -2.39 -23.77 -5.38
C ARG A 173 -2.19 -22.61 -4.42
N LEU A 174 -1.30 -22.80 -3.47
CA LEU A 174 -0.95 -21.78 -2.48
C LEU A 174 0.17 -20.91 -3.06
N ALA A 175 0.02 -19.60 -2.97
CA ALA A 175 0.97 -18.61 -3.43
C ALA A 175 1.47 -17.73 -2.26
N ALA A 176 2.51 -16.95 -2.52
CA ALA A 176 3.16 -16.18 -1.44
C ALA A 176 2.30 -15.03 -0.89
N GLY A 177 1.37 -14.53 -1.70
CA GLY A 177 0.56 -13.33 -1.43
C GLY A 177 1.11 -12.12 -2.20
N GLY A 178 0.19 -11.33 -2.79
CA GLY A 178 0.52 -10.25 -3.72
C GLY A 178 0.77 -10.69 -5.17
N ASP A 179 0.90 -12.00 -5.42
CA ASP A 179 1.16 -12.61 -6.73
C ASP A 179 0.02 -13.55 -7.18
N ILE A 180 -1.10 -13.57 -6.47
CA ILE A 180 -2.24 -14.48 -6.75
C ILE A 180 -2.74 -14.34 -8.18
N THR A 181 -2.86 -13.10 -8.66
CA THR A 181 -3.37 -12.81 -10.01
C THR A 181 -2.42 -13.35 -11.08
N GLU A 182 -1.12 -13.12 -10.97
CA GLU A 182 -0.10 -13.61 -11.91
C GLU A 182 -0.03 -15.13 -11.92
N VAL A 183 -0.04 -15.77 -10.76
CA VAL A 183 -0.06 -17.23 -10.65
C VAL A 183 -1.32 -17.79 -11.28
N THR A 184 -2.48 -17.17 -11.05
CA THR A 184 -3.76 -17.60 -11.67
C THR A 184 -3.67 -17.56 -13.19
N LEU A 185 -3.21 -16.44 -13.75
CA LEU A 185 -3.08 -16.29 -15.20
C LEU A 185 -2.10 -17.30 -15.82
N SER A 186 -1.01 -17.64 -15.12
CA SER A 186 -0.03 -18.62 -15.59
C SER A 186 -0.59 -20.05 -15.69
N LEU A 187 -1.65 -20.36 -14.94
CA LEU A 187 -2.32 -21.67 -14.93
C LEU A 187 -3.40 -21.80 -16.02
N GLY A 188 -3.67 -20.70 -16.74
CA GLY A 188 -4.58 -20.69 -17.90
C GLY A 188 -6.03 -20.32 -17.55
N PRO A 189 -6.89 -20.26 -18.58
CA PRO A 189 -8.20 -19.60 -18.49
C PRO A 189 -9.24 -20.34 -17.62
N THR A 190 -8.95 -21.55 -17.19
CA THR A 190 -9.83 -22.32 -16.29
C THR A 190 -9.38 -22.30 -14.83
N ALA A 191 -8.35 -21.52 -14.51
CA ALA A 191 -7.93 -21.27 -13.15
C ALA A 191 -8.74 -20.10 -12.54
N LEU A 192 -8.99 -20.18 -11.24
CA LEU A 192 -9.57 -19.10 -10.43
C LEU A 192 -8.55 -18.67 -9.40
N GLY A 193 -8.37 -17.38 -9.25
CA GLY A 193 -7.66 -16.80 -8.10
C GLY A 193 -8.67 -16.19 -7.13
N ILE A 194 -8.38 -16.27 -5.84
CA ILE A 194 -9.22 -15.63 -4.81
C ILE A 194 -8.31 -14.79 -3.93
N THR A 195 -8.49 -13.48 -3.99
CA THR A 195 -7.65 -12.52 -3.29
C THR A 195 -8.41 -11.23 -3.00
N GLN A 196 -7.74 -10.26 -2.39
CA GLN A 196 -8.31 -8.92 -2.18
C GLN A 196 -8.53 -8.22 -3.52
N ILE A 197 -9.67 -7.54 -3.68
CA ILE A 197 -10.06 -6.91 -4.96
C ILE A 197 -8.97 -5.91 -5.43
N SER A 198 -8.34 -5.19 -4.52
CA SER A 198 -7.27 -4.25 -4.85
C SER A 198 -6.01 -4.88 -5.46
N GLU A 199 -5.78 -6.18 -5.27
CA GLU A 199 -4.67 -6.92 -5.88
C GLU A 199 -4.97 -7.38 -7.32
N ILE A 200 -6.22 -7.25 -7.74
CA ILE A 200 -6.67 -7.58 -9.11
C ILE A 200 -6.55 -6.35 -10.02
N ALA A 201 -6.67 -5.15 -9.46
CA ALA A 201 -6.59 -3.91 -10.19
C ALA A 201 -5.26 -3.78 -10.99
N ASP A 202 -5.30 -3.11 -12.14
CA ASP A 202 -4.14 -2.82 -13.01
C ASP A 202 -3.46 -4.06 -13.64
N LYS A 203 -4.11 -5.18 -13.69
CA LYS A 203 -3.60 -6.39 -14.34
C LYS A 203 -4.30 -6.58 -15.69
N PRO A 204 -3.69 -6.19 -16.83
CA PRO A 204 -4.37 -6.08 -18.13
C PRO A 204 -4.92 -7.40 -18.68
N LEU A 205 -4.39 -8.54 -18.22
CA LEU A 205 -4.84 -9.87 -18.64
C LEU A 205 -5.77 -10.53 -17.61
N ALA A 206 -6.08 -9.85 -16.53
CA ALA A 206 -6.94 -10.32 -15.46
C ALA A 206 -8.26 -9.54 -15.43
N GLN A 207 -9.28 -10.20 -14.94
CA GLN A 207 -10.61 -9.62 -14.72
C GLN A 207 -11.11 -10.02 -13.35
N LEU A 208 -11.67 -9.07 -12.62
CA LEU A 208 -12.50 -9.36 -11.45
C LEU A 208 -13.80 -9.97 -11.94
N ALA A 209 -14.01 -11.28 -11.69
CA ALA A 209 -15.26 -11.95 -12.01
C ALA A 209 -16.40 -11.49 -11.10
N GLY A 210 -16.08 -11.15 -9.86
CA GLY A 210 -17.00 -10.59 -8.87
C GLY A 210 -16.45 -10.73 -7.46
N PRO A 211 -17.06 -10.03 -6.48
CA PRO A 211 -16.78 -10.27 -5.06
C PRO A 211 -17.26 -11.67 -4.65
N LEU A 212 -16.81 -12.15 -3.49
CA LEU A 212 -17.46 -13.29 -2.84
C LEU A 212 -18.91 -12.91 -2.50
N PRO A 213 -19.85 -13.87 -2.49
CA PRO A 213 -21.19 -13.66 -1.94
C PRO A 213 -21.15 -13.07 -0.53
N GLU A 214 -22.10 -12.18 -0.20
CA GLU A 214 -22.08 -11.42 1.07
C GLU A 214 -21.99 -12.32 2.30
N GLU A 215 -22.65 -13.48 2.27
CA GLU A 215 -22.64 -14.45 3.37
C GLU A 215 -21.26 -15.08 3.61
N LEU A 216 -20.38 -15.00 2.62
CA LEU A 216 -19.01 -15.52 2.66
C LEU A 216 -17.95 -14.41 2.54
N GLN A 217 -18.38 -13.15 2.56
CA GLN A 217 -17.48 -12.01 2.37
C GLN A 217 -16.67 -11.73 3.63
N ASN A 218 -15.51 -11.12 3.44
CA ASN A 218 -14.70 -10.57 4.52
C ASN A 218 -14.06 -9.26 4.07
N TYR A 219 -14.13 -8.27 4.92
CA TYR A 219 -13.52 -6.98 4.71
C TYR A 219 -12.24 -6.86 5.54
N THR A 220 -11.16 -6.48 4.90
CA THR A 220 -9.91 -6.15 5.59
C THR A 220 -9.78 -4.64 5.69
N VAL A 221 -9.83 -4.12 6.90
CA VAL A 221 -9.54 -2.72 7.19
C VAL A 221 -8.03 -2.54 7.35
N PHE A 222 -7.44 -1.66 6.54
CA PHE A 222 -6.03 -1.28 6.65
C PHE A 222 -5.88 -0.07 7.55
N VAL A 223 -4.96 -0.22 8.50
CA VAL A 223 -4.61 0.81 9.48
C VAL A 223 -3.13 1.10 9.34
N ALA A 224 -2.81 2.37 9.21
CA ALA A 224 -1.44 2.86 9.28
C ALA A 224 -1.08 3.23 10.72
N GLY A 225 0.17 3.02 11.12
CA GLY A 225 0.72 3.41 12.40
C GLY A 225 2.18 3.82 12.26
N VAL A 226 2.61 4.82 13.03
CA VAL A 226 3.98 5.29 13.04
C VAL A 226 4.80 4.42 14.01
N PRO A 227 5.92 3.79 13.58
CA PRO A 227 6.82 3.07 14.47
C PRO A 227 7.30 3.94 15.63
N ALA A 228 7.60 3.32 16.77
CA ALA A 228 8.06 4.02 17.96
C ALA A 228 9.42 4.70 17.73
N ASP A 229 10.22 4.16 16.83
CA ASP A 229 11.58 4.56 16.45
C ASP A 229 11.69 5.06 15.00
N ALA A 230 10.59 5.55 14.42
CA ALA A 230 10.53 6.01 13.03
C ALA A 230 11.61 7.09 12.74
N PRO A 231 12.53 6.87 11.77
CA PRO A 231 13.59 7.82 11.43
C PRO A 231 13.07 9.11 10.78
N GLN A 232 12.00 9.02 9.99
CA GLN A 232 11.38 10.13 9.24
C GLN A 232 9.92 10.33 9.66
N SER A 233 9.68 10.64 10.94
CA SER A 233 8.33 10.81 11.49
C SER A 233 7.54 11.94 10.80
N GLU A 234 8.22 13.00 10.31
CA GLU A 234 7.58 14.07 9.52
C GLU A 234 7.12 13.54 8.15
N GLY A 235 7.94 12.74 7.48
CA GLY A 235 7.58 12.08 6.22
C GLY A 235 6.42 11.10 6.39
N ALA A 236 6.40 10.33 7.47
CA ALA A 236 5.28 9.46 7.83
C ALA A 236 3.99 10.25 8.03
N THR A 237 4.06 11.37 8.76
CA THR A 237 2.92 12.27 8.98
C THR A 237 2.43 12.88 7.67
N ALA A 238 3.35 13.29 6.79
CA ALA A 238 3.01 13.79 5.46
C ALA A 238 2.30 12.73 4.60
N LEU A 239 2.76 11.47 4.67
CA LEU A 239 2.12 10.36 3.95
C LEU A 239 0.72 10.04 4.50
N LEU A 240 0.55 10.00 5.83
CA LEU A 240 -0.77 9.83 6.45
C LEU A 240 -1.77 10.91 6.02
N LYS A 241 -1.33 12.16 6.04
CA LYS A 241 -2.14 13.28 5.56
C LYS A 241 -2.46 13.16 4.07
N PHE A 242 -1.49 12.76 3.26
CA PHE A 242 -1.67 12.58 1.82
C PHE A 242 -2.65 11.46 1.49
N LEU A 243 -2.57 10.31 2.18
CA LEU A 243 -3.48 9.17 1.99
C LEU A 243 -4.96 9.54 2.26
N ARG A 244 -5.21 10.58 3.05
CA ARG A 244 -6.55 11.13 3.32
C ARG A 244 -6.92 12.29 2.40
N SER A 245 -6.09 12.65 1.44
CA SER A 245 -6.40 13.70 0.47
C SER A 245 -7.43 13.23 -0.55
N PRO A 246 -8.24 14.16 -1.13
CA PRO A 246 -9.22 13.80 -2.17
C PRO A 246 -8.60 13.03 -3.34
N LYS A 247 -7.34 13.33 -3.68
CA LYS A 247 -6.62 12.66 -4.77
C LYS A 247 -6.29 11.20 -4.42
N ALA A 248 -5.75 10.94 -3.24
CA ALA A 248 -5.45 9.58 -2.81
C ALA A 248 -6.73 8.77 -2.61
N ILE A 249 -7.78 9.37 -2.05
CA ILE A 249 -9.11 8.75 -1.91
C ILE A 249 -9.67 8.34 -3.28
N ALA A 250 -9.57 9.19 -4.29
CA ALA A 250 -10.00 8.84 -5.65
C ALA A 250 -9.23 7.63 -6.21
N VAL A 251 -7.92 7.54 -5.97
CA VAL A 251 -7.11 6.39 -6.35
C VAL A 251 -7.52 5.13 -5.57
N ILE A 252 -7.68 5.23 -4.25
CA ILE A 252 -8.15 4.11 -3.39
C ILE A 252 -9.45 3.52 -3.95
N ARG A 253 -10.45 4.37 -4.22
CA ARG A 253 -11.73 3.95 -4.81
C ARG A 253 -11.56 3.32 -6.21
N ALA A 254 -10.70 3.89 -7.05
CA ALA A 254 -10.41 3.35 -8.38
C ALA A 254 -9.78 1.96 -8.34
N LYS A 255 -9.13 1.59 -7.22
CA LYS A 255 -8.57 0.24 -6.99
C LYS A 255 -9.58 -0.73 -6.34
N GLY A 256 -10.87 -0.38 -6.29
CA GLY A 256 -11.91 -1.22 -5.70
C GLY A 256 -11.85 -1.32 -4.17
N MET A 257 -11.25 -0.33 -3.53
CA MET A 257 -11.22 -0.19 -2.07
C MET A 257 -12.22 0.88 -1.63
N GLU A 258 -12.66 0.79 -0.39
CA GLU A 258 -13.53 1.79 0.25
C GLU A 258 -12.71 2.61 1.24
N ASP A 259 -12.83 3.92 1.19
CA ASP A 259 -12.22 4.84 2.16
C ASP A 259 -13.19 5.14 3.32
N PHE A 260 -12.66 5.65 4.42
CA PHE A 260 -13.47 6.04 5.58
C PHE A 260 -13.83 7.53 5.60
N GLY A 261 -13.59 8.25 4.48
CA GLY A 261 -13.82 9.69 4.38
C GLY A 261 -12.86 10.54 5.21
N SER A 262 -13.03 11.86 5.13
CA SER A 262 -12.29 12.80 5.97
C SER A 262 -12.76 12.80 7.44
N ASP A 263 -13.90 12.19 7.74
CA ASP A 263 -14.59 12.22 9.03
C ASP A 263 -14.48 10.91 9.83
N GLY A 264 -13.71 9.94 9.36
CA GLY A 264 -13.51 8.64 10.00
C GLY A 264 -12.62 8.70 11.24
N GLY A 265 -13.10 9.30 12.29
CA GLY A 265 -12.47 9.30 13.60
C GLY A 265 -13.50 9.49 14.69
N SER A 266 -14.05 8.40 15.20
CA SER A 266 -14.76 8.24 16.47
C SER A 266 -16.11 7.52 16.32
N GLU A 267 -16.09 6.21 16.40
CA GLU A 267 -17.08 5.47 17.21
C GLU A 267 -16.34 4.37 17.97
#